data_87e168edd796343b0c3246124066c5f3
#
_entry.id   87e168edd796343b0c3246124066c5f3
#
_cell.length_a   1.000
_cell.length_b   1.000
_cell.length_c   1.000
_cell.angle_alpha   90.00
_cell.angle_beta   90.00
_cell.angle_gamma   90.00
#
_symmetry.space_group_name_H-M   'P 1'
#
loop_
_entity.id
_entity.type
_entity.pdbx_description
1 polymer ?
#
loop_
_entity_poly.entity_id
_entity_poly.type
_entity_poly.pdbx_seq_one_letter_code
_entity_poly.pdbx_strand_id
1 'polypeptide(L)'
;IGKWLVDYYPQDMEVYTEAFGGMFWCYFNMDLSLYPNLKKIVYNDFNPLNYNLFKCVQNPSELQRALDSIPVQQLGVSNTPGEFRDRFVEYQTEVFNSGFTANSPDYLTAAKYAYVVTQVFSGSKPETSSFIDLKGKYRCKYLSFRDKLSKPDWVEHFTKITDVENLDFEDLIVKYDSPTTYHYVDAPYWKTENYYSNHDFDRQDHERLANVLQQVKGKFGMSYYDFELLHTWFPENQYKWERKLFAKAAAAKKNTKQNMGEELLIMNY
;
A
#
# COMPACT_ATOMS: atom_id res chain seq x y z
N ILE A 1 1.23 12.33 -4.35
CA ILE A 1 0.41 11.67 -5.38
C ILE A 1 -0.94 11.26 -4.79
N GLY A 2 -1.01 10.48 -3.69
CA GLY A 2 -2.26 9.94 -3.14
C GLY A 2 -3.40 10.96 -3.00
N LYS A 3 -3.14 12.16 -2.45
CA LYS A 3 -4.17 13.22 -2.35
C LYS A 3 -4.72 13.65 -3.72
N TRP A 4 -3.85 13.77 -4.72
CA TRP A 4 -4.27 14.13 -6.07
C TRP A 4 -5.12 13.02 -6.72
N LEU A 5 -4.78 11.76 -6.49
CA LEU A 5 -5.56 10.63 -7.02
C LEU A 5 -6.98 10.61 -6.44
N VAL A 6 -7.11 10.83 -5.13
CA VAL A 6 -8.39 10.84 -4.42
C VAL A 6 -9.33 11.95 -4.90
N ASP A 7 -8.82 13.07 -5.40
CA ASP A 7 -9.63 14.16 -5.95
C ASP A 7 -10.50 13.73 -7.15
N TYR A 8 -10.15 12.61 -7.81
CA TYR A 8 -10.88 12.06 -8.94
C TYR A 8 -11.86 10.94 -8.56
N TYR A 9 -11.88 10.50 -7.29
CA TYR A 9 -12.72 9.35 -6.90
C TYR A 9 -14.21 9.66 -6.98
N PRO A 10 -15.04 8.74 -7.52
CA PRO A 10 -16.46 8.95 -7.67
C PRO A 10 -17.16 8.98 -6.30
N GLN A 11 -17.86 10.09 -6.00
CA GLN A 11 -18.53 10.27 -4.71
C GLN A 11 -19.79 9.43 -4.54
N ASP A 12 -20.31 8.87 -5.62
CA ASP A 12 -21.52 8.03 -5.67
C ASP A 12 -21.25 6.54 -5.41
N MET A 13 -19.99 6.14 -5.20
CA MET A 13 -19.64 4.74 -4.95
C MET A 13 -20.23 4.20 -3.65
N GLU A 14 -20.66 2.94 -3.68
CA GLU A 14 -21.07 2.18 -2.49
C GLU A 14 -20.00 1.19 -2.03
N VAL A 15 -19.14 0.74 -2.94
CA VAL A 15 -18.05 -0.18 -2.69
C VAL A 15 -16.74 0.43 -3.20
N TYR A 16 -15.74 0.45 -2.35
CA TYR A 16 -14.36 0.84 -2.68
C TYR A 16 -13.45 -0.37 -2.55
N THR A 17 -12.59 -0.62 -3.54
CA THR A 17 -11.59 -1.69 -3.49
C THR A 17 -10.21 -1.21 -3.90
N GLU A 18 -9.15 -1.70 -3.26
CA GLU A 18 -7.79 -1.65 -3.78
C GLU A 18 -7.29 -3.08 -4.01
N ALA A 19 -7.09 -3.46 -5.29
CA ALA A 19 -6.65 -4.80 -5.67
C ALA A 19 -5.18 -5.07 -5.30
N PHE A 20 -4.37 -4.02 -5.24
CA PHE A 20 -2.96 -3.99 -4.86
C PHE A 20 -2.81 -3.02 -3.68
N GLY A 21 -3.28 -3.41 -2.52
CA GLY A 21 -3.49 -2.50 -1.39
C GLY A 21 -2.20 -1.93 -0.79
N GLY A 22 -1.12 -2.71 -0.74
CA GLY A 22 0.13 -2.27 -0.14
C GLY A 22 -0.08 -1.65 1.25
N MET A 23 0.30 -0.39 1.43
CA MET A 23 0.07 0.36 2.67
C MET A 23 -1.25 1.16 2.67
N PHE A 24 -2.12 0.95 1.70
CA PHE A 24 -3.47 1.52 1.58
C PHE A 24 -3.50 3.06 1.61
N TRP A 25 -2.46 3.68 1.05
CA TRP A 25 -2.28 5.13 1.16
C TRP A 25 -3.36 5.94 0.47
N CYS A 26 -3.94 5.45 -0.61
CA CYS A 26 -5.01 6.17 -1.28
C CYS A 26 -6.26 6.20 -0.41
N TYR A 27 -6.66 5.08 0.17
CA TYR A 27 -7.75 5.02 1.13
C TYR A 27 -7.53 5.95 2.34
N PHE A 28 -6.34 5.93 2.96
CA PHE A 28 -6.03 6.78 4.10
C PHE A 28 -5.92 8.28 3.77
N ASN A 29 -5.95 8.67 2.50
CA ASN A 29 -6.04 10.06 2.08
C ASN A 29 -7.48 10.49 1.73
N MET A 30 -8.46 9.59 1.75
CA MET A 30 -9.86 9.93 1.53
C MET A 30 -10.43 10.72 2.70
N ASP A 31 -11.18 11.76 2.41
CA ASP A 31 -12.13 12.35 3.35
C ASP A 31 -13.44 11.56 3.24
N LEU A 32 -13.67 10.66 4.19
CA LEU A 32 -14.81 9.73 4.14
C LEU A 32 -16.16 10.45 4.19
N SER A 33 -16.21 11.70 4.64
CA SER A 33 -17.44 12.51 4.65
C SER A 33 -17.94 12.87 3.25
N LEU A 34 -17.07 12.81 2.23
CA LEU A 34 -17.40 13.06 0.82
C LEU A 34 -18.07 11.86 0.13
N TYR A 35 -18.12 10.70 0.79
CA TYR A 35 -18.64 9.45 0.23
C TYR A 35 -19.83 8.92 1.05
N PRO A 36 -20.96 9.62 1.06
CA PRO A 36 -22.09 9.29 1.94
C PRO A 36 -22.74 7.93 1.65
N ASN A 37 -22.54 7.40 0.45
CA ASN A 37 -23.09 6.10 0.02
C ASN A 37 -22.12 4.94 0.26
N LEU A 38 -20.89 5.20 0.70
CA LEU A 38 -19.85 4.18 0.87
C LEU A 38 -20.21 3.23 2.03
N LYS A 39 -20.45 1.98 1.69
CA LYS A 39 -20.89 0.92 2.62
C LYS A 39 -19.81 -0.13 2.83
N LYS A 40 -18.95 -0.33 1.83
CA LYS A 40 -17.95 -1.39 1.83
C LYS A 40 -16.59 -0.86 1.40
N ILE A 41 -15.57 -1.16 2.19
CA ILE A 41 -14.18 -0.83 1.93
C ILE A 41 -13.39 -2.13 1.96
N VAL A 42 -12.83 -2.51 0.82
CA VAL A 42 -12.15 -3.77 0.61
C VAL A 42 -10.67 -3.53 0.38
N TYR A 43 -9.87 -4.03 1.29
CA TYR A 43 -8.43 -4.15 1.13
C TYR A 43 -8.08 -5.49 0.52
N ASN A 44 -7.18 -5.53 -0.44
CA ASN A 44 -6.56 -6.76 -0.92
C ASN A 44 -5.07 -6.58 -1.11
N ASP A 45 -4.32 -7.60 -0.76
CA ASP A 45 -2.92 -7.69 -1.15
C ASP A 45 -2.53 -9.17 -1.27
N PHE A 46 -1.83 -9.51 -2.32
CA PHE A 46 -1.36 -10.89 -2.53
C PHE A 46 -0.27 -11.28 -1.52
N ASN A 47 0.47 -10.30 -0.98
CA ASN A 47 1.45 -10.54 0.07
C ASN A 47 0.75 -10.91 1.39
N PRO A 48 0.93 -12.15 1.91
CA PRO A 48 0.26 -12.59 3.13
C PRO A 48 0.65 -11.78 4.38
N LEU A 49 1.81 -11.13 4.38
CA LEU A 49 2.23 -10.27 5.49
C LEU A 49 1.46 -8.94 5.50
N ASN A 50 1.23 -8.34 4.33
CA ASN A 50 0.36 -7.18 4.20
C ASN A 50 -1.08 -7.55 4.57
N TYR A 51 -1.59 -8.65 4.05
CA TYR A 51 -2.90 -9.18 4.42
C TYR A 51 -3.05 -9.35 5.93
N ASN A 52 -2.09 -10.02 6.60
CA ASN A 52 -2.12 -10.20 8.05
C ASN A 52 -2.08 -8.87 8.80
N LEU A 53 -1.24 -7.93 8.39
CA LEU A 53 -1.18 -6.60 9.01
C LEU A 53 -2.55 -5.92 8.95
N PHE A 54 -3.22 -5.93 7.79
CA PHE A 54 -4.53 -5.29 7.64
C PHE A 54 -5.66 -6.06 8.31
N LYS A 55 -5.58 -7.39 8.45
CA LYS A 55 -6.46 -8.15 9.35
C LYS A 55 -6.31 -7.70 10.80
N CYS A 56 -5.08 -7.47 11.26
CA CYS A 56 -4.82 -6.99 12.61
C CYS A 56 -5.27 -5.53 12.81
N VAL A 57 -5.17 -4.69 11.78
CA VAL A 57 -5.61 -3.27 11.83
C VAL A 57 -7.11 -3.14 12.08
N GLN A 58 -7.94 -4.12 11.68
CA GLN A 58 -9.37 -4.14 11.97
C GLN A 58 -9.67 -4.19 13.49
N ASN A 59 -8.69 -4.61 14.32
CA ASN A 59 -8.75 -4.52 15.78
C ASN A 59 -7.55 -3.69 16.29
N PRO A 60 -7.62 -2.36 16.24
CA PRO A 60 -6.50 -1.48 16.56
C PRO A 60 -5.96 -1.66 17.98
N SER A 61 -6.81 -2.00 18.94
CA SER A 61 -6.41 -2.16 20.35
C SER A 61 -5.53 -3.39 20.58
N GLU A 62 -5.83 -4.51 19.92
CA GLU A 62 -5.01 -5.72 19.99
C GLU A 62 -3.67 -5.51 19.27
N LEU A 63 -3.72 -4.89 18.08
CA LEU A 63 -2.51 -4.56 17.34
C LEU A 63 -1.63 -3.58 18.14
N GLN A 64 -2.22 -2.59 18.80
CA GLN A 64 -1.50 -1.65 19.66
C GLN A 64 -0.72 -2.37 20.76
N ARG A 65 -1.34 -3.34 21.43
CA ARG A 65 -0.69 -4.15 22.48
C ARG A 65 0.52 -4.92 21.94
N ALA A 66 0.39 -5.53 20.76
CA ALA A 66 1.48 -6.23 20.12
C ALA A 66 2.61 -5.27 19.71
N LEU A 67 2.28 -4.10 19.16
CA LEU A 67 3.27 -3.08 18.81
C LEU A 67 4.01 -2.53 20.04
N ASP A 68 3.30 -2.37 21.17
CA ASP A 68 3.90 -1.88 22.42
C ASP A 68 4.90 -2.88 23.04
N SER A 69 4.77 -4.17 22.71
CA SER A 69 5.72 -5.20 23.15
C SER A 69 7.08 -5.15 22.42
N ILE A 70 7.16 -4.45 21.27
CA ILE A 70 8.39 -4.33 20.48
C ILE A 70 9.26 -3.17 21.00
N PRO A 71 10.46 -3.40 21.52
CA PRO A 71 11.39 -2.35 21.88
C PRO A 71 11.87 -1.57 20.65
N VAL A 72 11.87 -0.24 20.71
CA VAL A 72 12.20 0.64 19.58
C VAL A 72 13.19 1.72 19.97
N GLN A 73 13.87 2.28 18.97
CA GLN A 73 14.71 3.47 19.15
C GLN A 73 13.87 4.66 19.62
N GLN A 74 14.39 5.38 20.58
CA GLN A 74 13.79 6.61 21.10
C GLN A 74 14.60 7.83 20.67
N LEU A 75 13.92 8.92 20.32
CA LEU A 75 14.57 10.19 19.99
C LEU A 75 15.35 10.71 21.20
N GLY A 76 16.60 11.10 21.01
CA GLY A 76 17.46 11.68 22.05
C GLY A 76 18.06 10.68 23.04
N VAL A 77 17.71 9.39 22.96
CA VAL A 77 18.36 8.33 23.74
C VAL A 77 19.54 7.77 22.96
N SER A 78 20.70 7.65 23.62
CA SER A 78 21.84 6.94 23.04
C SER A 78 21.47 5.48 22.89
N ASN A 79 21.25 5.07 21.65
CA ASN A 79 21.00 3.66 21.34
C ASN A 79 22.29 2.89 21.46
N THR A 80 22.24 1.71 22.03
CA THR A 80 23.36 0.74 21.93
C THR A 80 23.42 0.31 20.45
N PRO A 81 24.47 0.65 19.69
CA PRO A 81 24.44 0.61 18.22
C PRO A 81 24.25 -0.78 17.60
N GLY A 82 24.17 -1.83 18.33
CA GLY A 82 23.95 -3.20 17.83
C GLY A 82 22.53 -3.71 18.07
N GLU A 83 21.95 -3.43 19.22
CA GLU A 83 20.73 -4.07 19.70
C GLU A 83 19.51 -3.94 18.76
N PHE A 84 19.25 -2.73 18.24
CA PHE A 84 18.12 -2.50 17.34
C PHE A 84 18.36 -3.06 15.94
N ARG A 85 19.61 -3.09 15.49
CA ARG A 85 20.00 -3.72 14.24
C ARG A 85 19.87 -5.24 14.33
N ASP A 86 20.34 -5.84 15.40
CA ASP A 86 20.28 -7.29 15.59
C ASP A 86 18.82 -7.74 15.66
N ARG A 87 17.96 -7.02 16.37
CA ARG A 87 16.52 -7.26 16.39
C ARG A 87 15.86 -7.07 15.03
N PHE A 88 16.28 -6.07 14.25
CA PHE A 88 15.80 -5.91 12.90
C PHE A 88 16.12 -7.13 12.03
N VAL A 89 17.36 -7.65 12.10
CA VAL A 89 17.80 -8.82 11.35
C VAL A 89 17.04 -10.08 11.81
N GLU A 90 16.86 -10.24 13.12
CA GLU A 90 16.08 -11.33 13.70
C GLU A 90 14.64 -11.31 13.17
N TYR A 91 13.93 -10.20 13.31
CA TYR A 91 12.54 -10.08 12.85
C TYR A 91 12.41 -10.17 11.33
N GLN A 92 13.36 -9.60 10.57
CA GLN A 92 13.40 -9.75 9.13
C GLN A 92 13.50 -11.23 8.74
N THR A 93 14.39 -11.98 9.40
CA THR A 93 14.57 -13.41 9.17
C THR A 93 13.31 -14.20 9.54
N GLU A 94 12.74 -13.95 10.72
CA GLU A 94 11.53 -14.64 11.18
C GLU A 94 10.34 -14.39 10.24
N VAL A 95 10.12 -13.14 9.86
CA VAL A 95 8.94 -12.73 9.10
C VAL A 95 9.00 -13.21 7.65
N PHE A 96 10.15 -13.10 6.99
CA PHE A 96 10.26 -13.40 5.55
C PHE A 96 10.68 -14.84 5.25
N ASN A 97 11.35 -15.55 6.17
CA ASN A 97 11.78 -16.93 5.95
C ASN A 97 10.82 -17.99 6.53
N SER A 98 9.80 -17.57 7.25
CA SER A 98 8.88 -18.48 7.93
C SER A 98 7.91 -19.23 7.02
N GLY A 99 7.80 -18.84 5.73
CA GLY A 99 6.73 -19.33 4.86
C GLY A 99 5.35 -18.97 5.40
N PHE A 100 5.22 -17.78 5.99
CA PHE A 100 4.03 -17.32 6.70
C PHE A 100 2.78 -17.41 5.81
N THR A 101 1.77 -18.13 6.30
CA THR A 101 0.43 -18.19 5.72
C THR A 101 -0.58 -17.76 6.78
N ALA A 102 -1.25 -16.63 6.58
CA ALA A 102 -2.17 -16.09 7.55
C ALA A 102 -3.55 -16.78 7.46
N ASN A 103 -3.78 -17.78 8.29
CA ASN A 103 -5.11 -18.38 8.45
C ASN A 103 -6.00 -17.60 9.45
N SER A 104 -5.39 -16.80 10.34
CA SER A 104 -6.04 -15.95 11.35
C SER A 104 -5.14 -14.75 11.65
N PRO A 105 -5.68 -13.65 12.21
CA PRO A 105 -4.85 -12.52 12.59
C PRO A 105 -3.74 -12.93 13.57
N ASP A 106 -2.49 -12.73 13.16
CA ASP A 106 -1.32 -12.91 14.01
C ASP A 106 -0.72 -11.54 14.33
N TYR A 107 -1.05 -11.02 15.50
CA TYR A 107 -0.67 -9.67 15.94
C TYR A 107 0.84 -9.54 16.20
N LEU A 108 1.51 -10.60 16.68
CA LEU A 108 2.95 -10.54 16.93
C LEU A 108 3.72 -10.49 15.61
N THR A 109 3.37 -11.33 14.65
CA THR A 109 3.95 -11.29 13.30
C THR A 109 3.66 -9.94 12.62
N ALA A 110 2.45 -9.40 12.76
CA ALA A 110 2.10 -8.07 12.25
C ALA A 110 2.97 -6.97 12.87
N ALA A 111 3.22 -7.02 14.19
CA ALA A 111 4.08 -6.05 14.87
C ALA A 111 5.55 -6.15 14.43
N LYS A 112 6.10 -7.36 14.31
CA LYS A 112 7.46 -7.58 13.78
C LYS A 112 7.59 -7.11 12.34
N TYR A 113 6.60 -7.43 11.49
CA TYR A 113 6.55 -6.96 10.10
C TYR A 113 6.50 -5.43 10.03
N ALA A 114 5.62 -4.79 10.79
CA ALA A 114 5.54 -3.33 10.87
C ALA A 114 6.87 -2.71 11.33
N TYR A 115 7.57 -3.33 12.28
CA TYR A 115 8.90 -2.89 12.69
C TYR A 115 9.88 -2.91 11.52
N VAL A 116 9.95 -4.01 10.78
CA VAL A 116 10.88 -4.17 9.65
C VAL A 116 10.58 -3.16 8.54
N VAL A 117 9.33 -3.09 8.06
CA VAL A 117 8.97 -2.21 6.92
C VAL A 117 9.10 -0.72 7.24
N THR A 118 8.99 -0.34 8.51
CA THR A 118 9.17 1.05 8.93
C THR A 118 10.63 1.46 9.14
N GLN A 119 11.55 0.49 9.24
CA GLN A 119 12.99 0.72 9.47
C GLN A 119 13.83 0.64 8.18
N VAL A 120 13.20 0.50 7.02
CA VAL A 120 13.89 0.49 5.72
C VAL A 120 13.59 1.77 4.92
N PHE A 121 14.35 2.01 3.87
CA PHE A 121 14.05 3.09 2.93
C PHE A 121 12.71 2.83 2.22
N SER A 122 11.91 3.86 2.06
CA SER A 122 10.66 3.80 1.31
C SER A 122 10.92 3.31 -0.13
N GLY A 123 10.18 2.30 -0.55
CA GLY A 123 10.33 1.66 -1.86
C GLY A 123 11.44 0.62 -1.96
N SER A 124 12.14 0.31 -0.86
CA SER A 124 13.08 -0.82 -0.80
C SER A 124 12.35 -2.11 -0.49
N LYS A 125 12.92 -3.25 -0.95
CA LYS A 125 12.45 -4.59 -0.56
C LYS A 125 12.77 -4.84 0.91
N PRO A 126 11.78 -4.96 1.81
CA PRO A 126 12.05 -5.09 3.24
C PRO A 126 12.87 -6.34 3.58
N GLU A 127 12.67 -7.43 2.84
CA GLU A 127 13.33 -8.74 3.05
C GLU A 127 14.85 -8.70 2.81
N THR A 128 15.34 -7.78 1.99
CA THR A 128 16.78 -7.67 1.65
C THR A 128 17.41 -6.34 2.05
N SER A 129 16.62 -5.43 2.59
CA SER A 129 17.09 -4.09 2.95
C SER A 129 17.85 -4.08 4.28
N SER A 130 18.75 -3.11 4.40
CA SER A 130 19.48 -2.88 5.65
C SER A 130 18.69 -2.00 6.61
N PHE A 131 18.91 -2.20 7.89
CA PHE A 131 18.39 -1.36 8.96
C PHE A 131 18.84 0.10 8.83
N ILE A 132 17.92 1.04 8.99
CA ILE A 132 18.22 2.47 9.06
C ILE A 132 18.47 2.88 10.51
N ASP A 133 19.70 3.18 10.85
CA ASP A 133 20.07 3.80 12.12
C ASP A 133 19.74 5.30 12.09
N LEU A 134 18.79 5.72 12.90
CA LEU A 134 18.37 7.12 13.02
C LEU A 134 19.34 8.00 13.80
N LYS A 135 20.31 7.41 14.52
CA LYS A 135 21.31 8.10 15.37
C LYS A 135 20.69 9.14 16.31
N GLY A 136 19.46 8.90 16.75
CA GLY A 136 18.71 9.82 17.62
C GLY A 136 18.26 11.14 16.98
N LYS A 137 18.43 11.31 15.66
CA LYS A 137 18.10 12.58 14.96
C LYS A 137 16.65 12.69 14.53
N TYR A 138 16.00 11.56 14.26
CA TYR A 138 14.65 11.54 13.72
C TYR A 138 13.75 10.62 14.55
N ARG A 139 12.46 10.94 14.61
CA ARG A 139 11.49 10.06 15.22
C ARG A 139 11.40 8.75 14.44
N CYS A 140 11.49 7.63 15.15
CA CYS A 140 11.32 6.31 14.57
C CYS A 140 9.96 6.20 13.85
N LYS A 141 9.96 5.79 12.57
CA LYS A 141 8.73 5.63 11.77
C LYS A 141 7.78 4.61 12.38
N TYR A 142 8.30 3.59 13.05
CA TYR A 142 7.52 2.62 13.79
C TYR A 142 6.67 3.28 14.90
N LEU A 143 7.27 4.18 15.70
CA LEU A 143 6.54 4.95 16.70
C LEU A 143 5.45 5.81 16.06
N SER A 144 5.74 6.38 14.89
CA SER A 144 4.76 7.17 14.15
C SER A 144 3.59 6.33 13.64
N PHE A 145 3.83 5.10 13.23
CA PHE A 145 2.79 4.14 12.88
C PHE A 145 1.97 3.74 14.09
N ARG A 146 2.63 3.31 15.17
CA ARG A 146 1.99 2.94 16.44
C ARG A 146 1.04 4.01 16.96
N ASP A 147 1.48 5.28 16.95
CA ASP A 147 0.66 6.39 17.42
C ASP A 147 -0.61 6.64 16.59
N LYS A 148 -0.63 6.21 15.32
CA LYS A 148 -1.82 6.34 14.48
C LYS A 148 -2.96 5.45 14.97
N LEU A 149 -2.66 4.28 15.55
CA LEU A 149 -3.66 3.35 16.06
C LEU A 149 -4.50 3.91 17.22
N SER A 150 -4.05 4.98 17.87
CA SER A 150 -4.76 5.66 18.96
C SER A 150 -5.34 7.02 18.55
N LYS A 151 -5.11 7.49 17.33
CA LYS A 151 -5.65 8.77 16.84
C LYS A 151 -7.05 8.58 16.26
N PRO A 152 -8.07 9.35 16.70
CA PRO A 152 -9.45 9.17 16.28
C PRO A 152 -9.65 9.07 14.76
N ASP A 153 -9.06 9.99 14.00
CA ASP A 153 -9.20 10.02 12.54
C ASP A 153 -8.65 8.74 11.87
N TRP A 154 -7.56 8.20 12.41
CA TRP A 154 -6.98 6.94 11.90
C TRP A 154 -7.77 5.71 12.35
N VAL A 155 -8.25 5.71 13.60
CA VAL A 155 -9.10 4.63 14.12
C VAL A 155 -10.38 4.54 13.31
N GLU A 156 -10.99 5.67 12.94
CA GLU A 156 -12.15 5.69 12.05
C GLU A 156 -11.87 4.97 10.73
N HIS A 157 -10.78 5.31 10.05
CA HIS A 157 -10.38 4.62 8.82
C HIS A 157 -10.15 3.12 9.04
N PHE A 158 -9.42 2.75 10.08
CA PHE A 158 -9.13 1.34 10.36
C PHE A 158 -10.39 0.51 10.60
N THR A 159 -11.34 1.04 11.37
CA THR A 159 -12.57 0.33 11.74
C THR A 159 -13.59 0.28 10.60
N LYS A 160 -13.48 1.15 9.61
CA LYS A 160 -14.34 1.15 8.42
C LYS A 160 -13.90 0.16 7.34
N ILE A 161 -12.71 -0.43 7.44
CA ILE A 161 -12.28 -1.50 6.52
C ILE A 161 -13.18 -2.72 6.79
N THR A 162 -14.06 -3.04 5.83
CA THR A 162 -15.06 -4.11 6.00
C THR A 162 -14.48 -5.47 5.68
N ASP A 163 -13.73 -5.56 4.59
CA ASP A 163 -13.18 -6.80 4.07
C ASP A 163 -11.66 -6.67 3.88
N VAL A 164 -10.94 -7.69 4.27
CA VAL A 164 -9.50 -7.82 4.04
C VAL A 164 -9.28 -9.17 3.36
N GLU A 165 -8.76 -9.13 2.14
CA GLU A 165 -8.61 -10.28 1.25
C GLU A 165 -7.13 -10.54 0.93
N ASN A 166 -6.83 -11.80 0.56
CA ASN A 166 -5.53 -12.22 0.06
C ASN A 166 -5.74 -13.02 -1.24
N LEU A 167 -6.32 -12.35 -2.23
CA LEU A 167 -6.73 -12.94 -3.51
C LEU A 167 -5.82 -12.45 -4.63
N ASP A 168 -5.78 -13.20 -5.75
CA ASP A 168 -5.32 -12.65 -7.01
C ASP A 168 -6.17 -11.41 -7.39
N PHE A 169 -5.56 -10.44 -8.05
CA PHE A 169 -6.21 -9.17 -8.40
C PHE A 169 -7.46 -9.38 -9.28
N GLU A 170 -7.42 -10.34 -10.20
CA GLU A 170 -8.54 -10.65 -11.10
C GLU A 170 -9.72 -11.23 -10.31
N ASP A 171 -9.44 -12.19 -9.42
CA ASP A 171 -10.45 -12.78 -8.54
C ASP A 171 -11.09 -11.72 -7.63
N LEU A 172 -10.29 -10.79 -7.11
CA LEU A 172 -10.82 -9.69 -6.30
C LEU A 172 -11.73 -8.78 -7.12
N ILE A 173 -11.26 -8.30 -8.28
CA ILE A 173 -12.04 -7.39 -9.13
C ILE A 173 -13.36 -8.05 -9.50
N VAL A 174 -13.34 -9.29 -10.01
CA VAL A 174 -14.55 -10.04 -10.37
C VAL A 174 -15.49 -10.23 -9.18
N LYS A 175 -14.97 -10.55 -8.00
CA LYS A 175 -15.75 -10.80 -6.78
C LYS A 175 -16.54 -9.57 -6.32
N TYR A 176 -15.95 -8.39 -6.43
CA TYR A 176 -16.53 -7.16 -5.90
C TYR A 176 -17.10 -6.22 -6.97
N ASP A 177 -17.04 -6.59 -8.26
CA ASP A 177 -17.54 -5.76 -9.35
C ASP A 177 -19.06 -5.61 -9.32
N SER A 178 -19.51 -4.38 -9.36
CA SER A 178 -20.91 -3.99 -9.49
C SER A 178 -21.00 -2.58 -10.08
N PRO A 179 -22.16 -2.13 -10.58
CA PRO A 179 -22.34 -0.77 -11.11
C PRO A 179 -22.00 0.35 -10.09
N THR A 180 -22.01 0.05 -8.78
CA THR A 180 -21.72 1.01 -7.70
C THR A 180 -20.35 0.80 -7.07
N THR A 181 -19.51 -0.08 -7.66
CA THR A 181 -18.13 -0.32 -7.21
C THR A 181 -17.16 0.65 -7.88
N TYR A 182 -16.20 1.12 -7.10
CA TYR A 182 -15.00 1.76 -7.61
C TYR A 182 -13.77 0.95 -7.24
N HIS A 183 -13.04 0.52 -8.28
CA HIS A 183 -11.77 -0.20 -8.15
C HIS A 183 -10.61 0.79 -8.33
N TYR A 184 -9.82 1.03 -7.28
CA TYR A 184 -8.54 1.69 -7.43
C TYR A 184 -7.44 0.65 -7.63
N VAL A 185 -6.59 0.88 -8.62
CA VAL A 185 -5.57 -0.07 -9.07
C VAL A 185 -4.20 0.63 -9.12
N ASP A 186 -3.28 0.21 -8.27
CA ASP A 186 -1.87 0.63 -8.23
C ASP A 186 -0.99 -0.62 -8.37
N ALA A 187 -1.04 -1.22 -9.57
CA ALA A 187 -0.33 -2.46 -9.88
C ALA A 187 1.19 -2.21 -10.01
N PRO A 188 2.03 -3.26 -9.92
CA PRO A 188 3.45 -3.16 -10.28
C PRO A 188 3.61 -2.53 -11.67
N TYR A 189 4.41 -1.48 -11.79
CA TYR A 189 4.54 -0.74 -13.04
C TYR A 189 5.43 -1.49 -14.05
N TRP A 190 5.10 -1.38 -15.32
CA TRP A 190 5.85 -2.00 -16.42
C TRP A 190 7.35 -1.70 -16.33
N LYS A 191 8.19 -2.73 -16.40
CA LYS A 191 9.65 -2.72 -16.20
C LYS A 191 10.12 -2.39 -14.79
N THR A 192 9.24 -2.33 -13.80
CA THR A 192 9.60 -2.15 -12.38
C THR A 192 9.13 -3.32 -11.52
N GLU A 193 8.63 -4.38 -12.12
CA GLU A 193 8.06 -5.57 -11.47
C GLU A 193 9.05 -6.21 -10.50
N ASN A 194 10.35 -6.18 -10.85
CA ASN A 194 11.43 -6.70 -10.00
C ASN A 194 11.58 -6.01 -8.62
N TYR A 195 10.89 -4.90 -8.39
CA TYR A 195 10.84 -4.25 -7.06
C TYR A 195 9.89 -4.95 -6.08
N TYR A 196 9.05 -5.87 -6.56
CA TYR A 196 8.09 -6.61 -5.76
C TYR A 196 8.55 -8.06 -5.64
N SER A 197 8.82 -8.53 -4.42
CA SER A 197 9.48 -9.80 -4.14
C SER A 197 8.56 -11.01 -4.06
N ASN A 198 7.26 -10.77 -3.89
CA ASN A 198 6.27 -11.84 -3.68
C ASN A 198 5.35 -12.05 -4.90
N HIS A 199 5.68 -11.44 -6.02
CA HIS A 199 4.94 -11.54 -7.25
C HIS A 199 5.89 -11.67 -8.42
N ASP A 200 5.73 -12.72 -9.18
CA ASP A 200 6.22 -12.78 -10.55
C ASP A 200 5.20 -12.06 -11.47
N PHE A 201 4.85 -10.79 -11.13
CA PHE A 201 3.95 -10.00 -11.95
C PHE A 201 4.63 -9.72 -13.28
N ASP A 202 4.20 -10.41 -14.32
CA ASP A 202 4.84 -10.39 -15.62
C ASP A 202 3.98 -9.71 -16.71
N ARG A 203 4.42 -9.79 -17.95
CA ARG A 203 3.68 -9.22 -19.07
C ARG A 203 2.27 -9.81 -19.20
N GLN A 204 2.06 -11.08 -18.92
CA GLN A 204 0.76 -11.73 -19.03
C GLN A 204 -0.20 -11.17 -17.95
N ASP A 205 0.33 -10.88 -16.77
CA ASP A 205 -0.47 -10.27 -15.69
C ASP A 205 -0.89 -8.85 -16.02
N HIS A 206 -0.04 -8.05 -16.70
CA HIS A 206 -0.45 -6.74 -17.21
C HIS A 206 -1.56 -6.86 -18.25
N GLU A 207 -1.50 -7.86 -19.15
CA GLU A 207 -2.54 -8.13 -20.13
C GLU A 207 -3.84 -8.63 -19.46
N ARG A 208 -3.73 -9.52 -18.46
CA ARG A 208 -4.87 -9.97 -17.63
C ARG A 208 -5.54 -8.80 -16.93
N LEU A 209 -4.75 -7.92 -16.32
CA LEU A 209 -5.26 -6.73 -15.62
C LEU A 209 -6.00 -5.80 -16.59
N ALA A 210 -5.43 -5.52 -17.76
CA ALA A 210 -6.10 -4.72 -18.76
C ALA A 210 -7.43 -5.36 -19.20
N ASN A 211 -7.45 -6.67 -19.45
CA ASN A 211 -8.64 -7.40 -19.88
C ASN A 211 -9.76 -7.38 -18.83
N VAL A 212 -9.44 -7.58 -17.55
CA VAL A 212 -10.47 -7.55 -16.50
C VAL A 212 -11.01 -6.14 -16.29
N LEU A 213 -10.16 -5.10 -16.32
CA LEU A 213 -10.60 -3.72 -16.16
C LEU A 213 -11.48 -3.22 -17.32
N GLN A 214 -11.28 -3.72 -18.54
CA GLN A 214 -12.15 -3.41 -19.69
C GLN A 214 -13.54 -4.03 -19.56
N GLN A 215 -13.74 -5.01 -18.68
CA GLN A 215 -14.99 -5.75 -18.51
C GLN A 215 -15.76 -5.37 -17.24
N VAL A 216 -15.20 -4.53 -16.36
CA VAL A 216 -15.90 -4.13 -15.13
C VAL A 216 -17.19 -3.37 -15.43
N LYS A 217 -18.22 -3.64 -14.63
CA LYS A 217 -19.51 -2.91 -14.64
C LYS A 217 -19.41 -1.61 -13.85
N GLY A 218 -18.49 -1.60 -12.88
CA GLY A 218 -18.23 -0.47 -12.03
C GLY A 218 -17.29 0.54 -12.66
N LYS A 219 -16.82 1.44 -11.82
CA LYS A 219 -15.81 2.44 -12.17
C LYS A 219 -14.42 1.96 -11.74
N PHE A 220 -13.39 2.31 -12.50
CA PHE A 220 -12.03 2.12 -12.07
C PHE A 220 -11.17 3.38 -12.26
N GLY A 221 -10.15 3.52 -11.41
CA GLY A 221 -9.03 4.41 -11.61
C GLY A 221 -7.73 3.63 -11.44
N MET A 222 -6.88 3.64 -12.45
CA MET A 222 -5.59 2.95 -12.46
C MET A 222 -4.46 3.98 -12.51
N SER A 223 -3.60 4.00 -11.48
CA SER A 223 -2.35 4.77 -11.53
C SER A 223 -1.25 3.98 -12.23
N TYR A 224 -0.48 4.67 -13.09
CA TYR A 224 0.56 4.01 -13.88
C TYR A 224 1.64 4.97 -14.40
N TYR A 225 2.74 4.43 -14.94
CA TYR A 225 3.68 5.17 -15.79
C TYR A 225 3.38 4.90 -17.26
N ASP A 226 3.64 5.90 -18.12
CA ASP A 226 3.35 5.80 -19.54
C ASP A 226 4.23 4.74 -20.24
N PHE A 227 3.60 3.89 -21.04
CA PHE A 227 4.24 2.97 -21.97
C PHE A 227 3.30 2.60 -23.13
N GLU A 228 3.88 2.14 -24.24
CA GLU A 228 3.18 1.99 -25.52
C GLU A 228 1.90 1.13 -25.46
N LEU A 229 1.91 0.00 -24.76
CA LEU A 229 0.74 -0.91 -24.72
C LEU A 229 -0.45 -0.32 -23.97
N LEU A 230 -0.26 0.62 -23.03
CA LEU A 230 -1.36 1.30 -22.35
C LEU A 230 -2.29 2.02 -23.34
N HIS A 231 -1.72 2.66 -24.37
CA HIS A 231 -2.52 3.36 -25.39
C HIS A 231 -3.32 2.40 -26.28
N THR A 232 -2.90 1.13 -26.34
CA THR A 232 -3.67 0.08 -27.03
C THR A 232 -4.77 -0.46 -26.11
N TRP A 233 -4.47 -0.68 -24.83
CA TRP A 233 -5.43 -1.24 -23.89
C TRP A 233 -6.48 -0.22 -23.44
N PHE A 234 -6.07 1.03 -23.24
CA PHE A 234 -6.92 2.12 -22.74
C PHE A 234 -6.78 3.37 -23.62
N PRO A 235 -7.26 3.35 -24.89
CA PRO A 235 -7.10 4.49 -25.80
C PRO A 235 -7.78 5.76 -25.26
N GLU A 236 -7.10 6.92 -25.38
CA GLU A 236 -7.53 8.21 -24.82
C GLU A 236 -8.88 8.72 -25.38
N ASN A 237 -9.37 8.18 -26.49
CA ASN A 237 -10.70 8.49 -27.01
C ASN A 237 -11.84 7.69 -26.35
N GLN A 238 -11.52 6.71 -25.49
CA GLN A 238 -12.50 5.88 -24.77
C GLN A 238 -12.33 5.99 -23.25
N TYR A 239 -11.12 6.30 -22.79
CA TYR A 239 -10.78 6.40 -21.39
C TYR A 239 -10.27 7.80 -21.07
N LYS A 240 -10.58 8.28 -19.87
CA LYS A 240 -10.08 9.56 -19.38
C LYS A 240 -8.69 9.38 -18.79
N TRP A 241 -7.75 10.18 -19.26
CA TRP A 241 -6.37 10.18 -18.78
C TRP A 241 -6.03 11.51 -18.11
N GLU A 242 -5.57 11.43 -16.88
CA GLU A 242 -5.03 12.57 -16.14
C GLU A 242 -3.54 12.37 -15.90
N ARG A 243 -2.77 13.45 -15.96
CA ARG A 243 -1.30 13.41 -15.87
C ARG A 243 -0.81 14.34 -14.77
N LYS A 244 0.13 13.85 -13.94
CA LYS A 244 0.73 14.62 -12.86
C LYS A 244 2.24 14.53 -12.88
N LEU A 245 2.90 15.67 -13.07
CA LEU A 245 4.34 15.76 -12.87
C LEU A 245 4.67 15.78 -11.37
N PHE A 246 5.64 15.00 -10.94
CA PHE A 246 6.12 14.98 -9.58
C PHE A 246 7.64 14.86 -9.50
N ALA A 247 8.20 15.34 -8.41
CA ALA A 247 9.62 15.26 -8.14
C ALA A 247 10.01 13.89 -7.55
N LYS A 248 10.86 13.13 -8.24
CA LYS A 248 11.35 11.83 -7.75
C LYS A 248 12.31 12.04 -6.58
N ALA A 249 11.95 11.52 -5.39
CA ALA A 249 12.78 11.68 -4.18
C ALA A 249 14.14 10.98 -4.26
N ALA A 250 14.24 9.87 -4.99
CA ALA A 250 15.42 8.99 -5.04
C ALA A 250 16.62 9.55 -5.83
N ALA A 251 16.50 10.72 -6.49
CA ALA A 251 17.54 11.27 -7.37
C ALA A 251 18.02 12.68 -7.01
N ALA A 252 17.69 13.18 -5.82
CA ALA A 252 18.14 14.51 -5.39
C ALA A 252 19.65 14.50 -5.08
N LYS A 253 20.46 14.76 -6.10
CA LYS A 253 21.88 15.12 -5.91
C LYS A 253 21.96 16.61 -5.63
N LYS A 254 22.74 17.00 -4.60
CA LYS A 254 23.02 18.40 -4.27
C LYS A 254 23.53 19.12 -5.56
N ASN A 255 22.86 20.20 -5.96
CA ASN A 255 23.19 21.02 -7.15
C ASN A 255 22.86 20.40 -8.53
N THR A 256 21.97 19.43 -8.65
CA THR A 256 21.45 18.98 -9.95
C THR A 256 19.96 19.29 -10.08
N LYS A 257 19.48 19.45 -11.33
CA LYS A 257 18.02 19.53 -11.59
C LYS A 257 17.34 18.28 -11.02
N GLN A 258 16.27 18.49 -10.27
CA GLN A 258 15.47 17.39 -9.71
C GLN A 258 14.90 16.54 -10.84
N ASN A 259 15.08 15.22 -10.73
CA ASN A 259 14.52 14.30 -11.70
C ASN A 259 12.99 14.26 -11.53
N MET A 260 12.26 14.57 -12.60
CA MET A 260 10.80 14.57 -12.62
C MET A 260 10.29 13.22 -13.11
N GLY A 261 9.19 12.76 -12.53
CA GLY A 261 8.38 11.67 -13.03
C GLY A 261 7.01 12.17 -13.43
N GLU A 262 6.34 11.44 -14.28
CA GLU A 262 4.95 11.66 -14.62
C GLU A 262 4.13 10.46 -14.13
N GLU A 263 3.08 10.75 -13.36
CA GLU A 263 2.07 9.78 -12.93
C GLU A 263 0.86 9.92 -13.80
N LEU A 264 0.32 8.82 -14.27
CA LEU A 264 -0.94 8.75 -14.99
C LEU A 264 -2.04 8.28 -14.04
N LEU A 265 -3.26 8.77 -14.28
CA LEU A 265 -4.49 8.18 -13.76
C LEU A 265 -5.41 7.92 -14.95
N ILE A 266 -5.70 6.65 -15.21
CA ILE A 266 -6.57 6.17 -16.29
C ILE A 266 -7.90 5.76 -15.69
N MET A 267 -9.00 6.26 -16.24
CA MET A 267 -10.36 6.07 -15.72
C MET A 267 -11.33 5.72 -16.83
N ASN A 268 -12.38 4.94 -16.50
CA ASN A 268 -13.48 4.60 -17.43
C ASN A 268 -14.73 5.47 -17.25
N TYR A 269 -14.63 6.62 -16.54
CA TYR A 269 -15.77 7.51 -16.25
C TYR A 269 -15.40 9.00 -16.39
#